data_089afe3b8aa9f8deb876ad88e1e6465f
#
_entry.id   089afe3b8aa9f8deb876ad88e1e6465f
#
_cell.length_a   1.000
_cell.length_b   1.000
_cell.length_c   1.000
_cell.angle_alpha   90.00
_cell.angle_beta   90.00
_cell.angle_gamma   90.00
#
_symmetry.space_group_name_H-M   'P 1'
#
loop_
_entity.id
_entity.type
_entity.pdbx_description
1 polymer ?
#
loop_
_entity_poly.entity_id
_entity_poly.type
_entity_poly.pdbx_seq_one_letter_code
_entity_poly.pdbx_strand_id
1 'polypeptide(L)'
;MTQLSPPHANANLADYTTWRVGGPAEWLAEPTTIAETIAWVEWAQQQAVPCQVIGAGSNLLIHDDGLPGLSLCLRKLQDHNIDAQSGVIDALAGEPIPSLARRAARAGLHGLEWAVGIPGTVGGAAVMNAGAQGGCTAESLISVRVMPKQGGPSFELHCDELNYAYRHSRLQEDNLVVLSARFQLEPGHDPKELSRITKENLNHRTTTQPYQQPSCGSVFRNPEPQKAGQLIENLGLKGTRIGGAEVSTMHANFIVNIGDAQANDINALIQLVQDRVESEHGFRLHPEVKRLGFAATA
;
A
#
# COMPACT_ATOMS: atom_id res chain seq x y z
N MET A 1 19.83 -2.11 -25.16
CA MET A 1 19.30 -2.97 -24.06
C MET A 1 19.77 -2.37 -22.75
N THR A 2 18.88 -2.15 -21.81
CA THR A 2 19.25 -1.69 -20.47
C THR A 2 20.03 -2.80 -19.79
N GLN A 3 21.24 -2.51 -19.33
CA GLN A 3 22.06 -3.50 -18.61
C GLN A 3 21.51 -3.62 -17.19
N LEU A 4 20.87 -4.75 -16.87
CA LEU A 4 20.37 -5.02 -15.52
C LEU A 4 21.53 -5.45 -14.61
N SER A 5 21.55 -4.94 -13.39
CA SER A 5 22.38 -5.51 -12.32
C SER A 5 21.78 -6.88 -11.93
N PRO A 6 22.59 -7.88 -11.48
CA PRO A 6 22.02 -9.15 -11.02
C PRO A 6 20.98 -8.93 -9.92
N PRO A 7 19.85 -9.69 -9.91
CA PRO A 7 18.88 -9.62 -8.83
C PRO A 7 19.47 -10.17 -7.54
N HIS A 8 18.99 -9.68 -6.41
CA HIS A 8 19.40 -10.19 -5.10
C HIS A 8 18.67 -11.51 -4.82
N ALA A 9 19.41 -12.61 -4.70
CA ALA A 9 18.85 -13.90 -4.31
C ALA A 9 18.65 -13.97 -2.80
N ASN A 10 17.57 -14.63 -2.35
CA ASN A 10 17.25 -14.89 -0.95
C ASN A 10 17.20 -13.62 -0.07
N ALA A 11 16.77 -12.49 -0.63
CA ALA A 11 16.63 -11.25 0.12
C ALA A 11 15.50 -11.36 1.14
N ASN A 12 15.75 -10.92 2.37
CA ASN A 12 14.77 -10.96 3.45
C ASN A 12 13.63 -9.95 3.20
N LEU A 13 12.41 -10.43 2.93
CA LEU A 13 11.26 -9.56 2.64
C LEU A 13 10.68 -8.89 3.88
N ALA A 14 11.07 -9.27 5.08
CA ALA A 14 10.72 -8.53 6.31
C ALA A 14 11.19 -7.07 6.25
N ASP A 15 12.32 -6.78 5.57
CA ASP A 15 12.85 -5.43 5.37
C ASP A 15 12.00 -4.60 4.38
N TYR A 16 11.10 -5.27 3.67
CA TYR A 16 10.25 -4.71 2.62
C TYR A 16 8.78 -4.62 3.01
N THR A 17 8.43 -4.95 4.26
CA THR A 17 7.08 -4.79 4.81
C THR A 17 7.09 -3.88 6.03
N THR A 18 5.99 -3.14 6.23
CA THR A 18 5.85 -2.28 7.42
C THR A 18 5.56 -3.07 8.70
N TRP A 19 5.09 -4.31 8.60
CA TRP A 19 5.01 -5.25 9.73
C TRP A 19 6.37 -5.81 10.15
N ARG A 20 7.39 -5.69 9.27
CA ARG A 20 8.71 -6.30 9.48
C ARG A 20 8.64 -7.82 9.64
N VAL A 21 7.78 -8.46 8.85
CA VAL A 21 7.64 -9.91 8.73
C VAL A 21 7.65 -10.31 7.26
N GLY A 22 7.99 -11.56 6.97
CA GLY A 22 8.03 -12.15 5.64
C GLY A 22 9.34 -12.93 5.42
N GLY A 23 9.24 -14.06 4.73
CA GLY A 23 10.37 -14.89 4.39
C GLY A 23 11.20 -14.35 3.21
N PRO A 24 12.11 -15.16 2.63
CA PRO A 24 13.01 -14.73 1.58
C PRO A 24 12.30 -14.56 0.23
N ALA A 25 12.72 -13.57 -0.57
CA ALA A 25 12.44 -13.54 -2.00
C ALA A 25 13.39 -14.50 -2.72
N GLU A 26 12.89 -15.34 -3.64
CA GLU A 26 13.78 -16.10 -4.51
C GLU A 26 14.70 -15.14 -5.29
N TRP A 27 14.11 -14.12 -5.91
CA TRP A 27 14.81 -13.01 -6.55
C TRP A 27 14.19 -11.67 -6.16
N LEU A 28 15.01 -10.69 -5.83
CA LEU A 28 14.58 -9.32 -5.55
C LEU A 28 15.27 -8.36 -6.53
N ALA A 29 14.46 -7.48 -7.15
CA ALA A 29 14.95 -6.36 -7.95
C ALA A 29 14.38 -5.04 -7.44
N GLU A 30 15.21 -3.99 -7.45
CA GLU A 30 14.85 -2.64 -7.01
C GLU A 30 15.20 -1.62 -8.11
N PRO A 31 14.38 -1.54 -9.19
CA PRO A 31 14.64 -0.61 -10.28
C PRO A 31 14.53 0.85 -9.82
N THR A 32 15.36 1.70 -10.45
CA THR A 32 15.39 3.15 -10.23
C THR A 32 14.76 3.93 -11.38
N THR A 33 14.55 3.28 -12.51
CA THR A 33 13.98 3.88 -13.73
C THR A 33 12.85 3.03 -14.30
N ILE A 34 11.97 3.66 -15.09
CA ILE A 34 10.94 2.94 -15.86
C ILE A 34 11.57 1.90 -16.80
N ALA A 35 12.68 2.25 -17.45
CA ALA A 35 13.37 1.35 -18.38
C ALA A 35 13.90 0.08 -17.67
N GLU A 36 14.47 0.22 -16.47
CA GLU A 36 14.86 -0.93 -15.64
C GLU A 36 13.65 -1.75 -15.18
N THR A 37 12.55 -1.07 -14.79
CA THR A 37 11.31 -1.75 -14.37
C THR A 37 10.77 -2.63 -15.51
N ILE A 38 10.70 -2.11 -16.73
CA ILE A 38 10.26 -2.84 -17.92
C ILE A 38 11.19 -4.04 -18.16
N ALA A 39 12.50 -3.80 -18.14
CA ALA A 39 13.49 -4.86 -18.39
C ALA A 39 13.42 -5.99 -17.35
N TRP A 40 13.12 -5.68 -16.08
CA TRP A 40 12.91 -6.68 -15.03
C TRP A 40 11.63 -7.50 -15.22
N VAL A 41 10.53 -6.87 -15.66
CA VAL A 41 9.29 -7.59 -16.00
C VAL A 41 9.52 -8.52 -17.19
N GLU A 42 10.22 -8.06 -18.23
CA GLU A 42 10.58 -8.87 -19.38
C GLU A 42 11.53 -10.04 -19.00
N TRP A 43 12.47 -9.79 -18.08
CA TRP A 43 13.33 -10.83 -17.53
C TRP A 43 12.52 -11.92 -16.82
N ALA A 44 11.57 -11.55 -15.96
CA ALA A 44 10.72 -12.53 -15.28
C ALA A 44 9.89 -13.37 -16.27
N GLN A 45 9.39 -12.74 -17.33
CA GLN A 45 8.70 -13.43 -18.41
C GLN A 45 9.62 -14.43 -19.14
N GLN A 46 10.84 -14.00 -19.49
CA GLN A 46 11.82 -14.85 -20.18
C GLN A 46 12.24 -16.05 -19.33
N GLN A 47 12.33 -15.85 -18.00
CA GLN A 47 12.64 -16.93 -17.06
C GLN A 47 11.41 -17.79 -16.72
N ALA A 48 10.21 -17.43 -17.22
CA ALA A 48 8.93 -18.09 -16.90
C ALA A 48 8.66 -18.17 -15.39
N VAL A 49 9.03 -17.12 -14.62
CA VAL A 49 8.81 -17.03 -13.18
C VAL A 49 7.73 -15.99 -12.83
N PRO A 50 6.98 -16.18 -11.73
CA PRO A 50 6.01 -15.21 -11.29
C PRO A 50 6.68 -13.87 -10.92
N CYS A 51 5.98 -12.75 -11.18
CA CYS A 51 6.42 -11.42 -10.79
C CYS A 51 5.44 -10.81 -9.77
N GLN A 52 5.93 -10.55 -8.55
CA GLN A 52 5.18 -9.87 -7.49
C GLN A 52 5.70 -8.44 -7.29
N VAL A 53 4.79 -7.46 -7.39
CA VAL A 53 5.13 -6.05 -7.21
C VAL A 53 5.00 -5.66 -5.75
N ILE A 54 6.03 -5.02 -5.21
CA ILE A 54 6.07 -4.49 -3.85
C ILE A 54 6.29 -2.98 -3.93
N GLY A 55 5.38 -2.21 -3.31
CA GLY A 55 5.57 -0.78 -3.05
C GLY A 55 6.30 -0.57 -1.71
N ALA A 56 5.73 0.23 -0.82
CA ALA A 56 6.25 0.38 0.55
C ALA A 56 6.01 -0.86 1.45
N GLY A 57 5.28 -1.87 0.98
CA GLY A 57 4.92 -3.04 1.78
C GLY A 57 3.94 -2.75 2.92
N SER A 58 3.25 -1.63 2.85
CA SER A 58 2.37 -1.13 3.92
C SER A 58 0.95 -1.72 3.90
N ASN A 59 0.66 -2.59 2.95
CA ASN A 59 -0.61 -3.34 2.86
C ASN A 59 -0.37 -4.80 2.46
N LEU A 60 0.82 -5.35 2.80
CA LEU A 60 1.21 -6.70 2.45
C LEU A 60 1.52 -7.51 3.69
N LEU A 61 1.02 -8.75 3.72
CA LEU A 61 1.47 -9.82 4.60
C LEU A 61 2.11 -10.90 3.73
N ILE A 62 3.42 -11.07 3.86
CA ILE A 62 4.20 -12.03 3.09
C ILE A 62 4.47 -13.25 3.97
N HIS A 63 4.21 -14.46 3.46
CA HIS A 63 4.40 -15.70 4.19
C HIS A 63 5.85 -15.90 4.66
N ASP A 64 6.03 -16.61 5.75
CA ASP A 64 7.36 -16.87 6.35
C ASP A 64 8.25 -17.75 5.46
N ASP A 65 7.69 -18.56 4.57
CA ASP A 65 8.44 -19.32 3.55
C ASP A 65 8.92 -18.44 2.38
N GLY A 66 8.47 -17.17 2.30
CA GLY A 66 8.86 -16.22 1.29
C GLY A 66 8.05 -16.29 -0.01
N LEU A 67 8.62 -15.76 -1.08
CA LEU A 67 7.97 -15.66 -2.39
C LEU A 67 8.83 -16.27 -3.48
N PRO A 68 8.27 -17.17 -4.31
CA PRO A 68 8.93 -17.67 -5.51
C PRO A 68 8.96 -16.59 -6.61
N GLY A 69 9.93 -16.72 -7.51
CA GLY A 69 10.10 -15.85 -8.66
C GLY A 69 10.65 -14.47 -8.31
N LEU A 70 10.24 -13.46 -9.06
CA LEU A 70 10.72 -12.08 -8.92
C LEU A 70 9.84 -11.27 -8.00
N SER A 71 10.41 -10.80 -6.90
CA SER A 71 9.87 -9.70 -6.08
C SER A 71 10.39 -8.37 -6.63
N LEU A 72 9.54 -7.62 -7.31
CA LEU A 72 9.87 -6.32 -7.93
C LEU A 72 9.50 -5.19 -6.98
N CYS A 73 10.48 -4.67 -6.24
CA CYS A 73 10.28 -3.58 -5.29
C CYS A 73 10.47 -2.22 -5.94
N LEU A 74 9.38 -1.46 -6.09
CA LEU A 74 9.39 -0.16 -6.77
C LEU A 74 9.76 1.02 -5.86
N ARG A 75 10.15 0.81 -4.59
CA ARG A 75 10.47 1.91 -3.65
C ARG A 75 11.55 2.87 -4.14
N LYS A 76 12.44 2.43 -5.02
CA LYS A 76 13.51 3.25 -5.61
C LYS A 76 13.12 3.92 -6.92
N LEU A 77 11.98 3.57 -7.50
CA LEU A 77 11.43 4.21 -8.70
C LEU A 77 10.78 5.54 -8.31
N GLN A 78 11.61 6.54 -7.98
CA GLN A 78 11.18 7.83 -7.45
C GLN A 78 11.59 8.95 -8.37
N ASP A 79 10.63 9.76 -8.77
CA ASP A 79 10.77 11.08 -9.37
C ASP A 79 9.39 11.73 -9.41
N HIS A 80 9.34 13.06 -9.44
CA HIS A 80 8.10 13.80 -9.59
C HIS A 80 8.34 15.16 -10.22
N ASN A 81 7.33 15.64 -10.93
CA ASN A 81 7.23 17.00 -11.42
C ASN A 81 5.96 17.64 -10.87
N ILE A 82 6.05 18.85 -10.34
CA ILE A 82 4.93 19.63 -9.80
C ILE A 82 4.83 20.94 -10.57
N ASP A 83 3.76 21.10 -11.36
CA ASP A 83 3.40 22.36 -11.96
C ASP A 83 2.41 23.11 -11.05
N ALA A 84 2.93 24.07 -10.29
CA ALA A 84 2.13 24.87 -9.36
C ALA A 84 1.12 25.80 -10.04
N GLN A 85 1.26 26.09 -11.34
CA GLN A 85 0.31 26.94 -12.07
C GLN A 85 -0.90 26.16 -12.55
N SER A 86 -0.66 25.01 -13.17
CA SER A 86 -1.73 24.15 -13.68
C SER A 86 -2.32 23.22 -12.60
N GLY A 87 -1.61 22.99 -11.50
CA GLY A 87 -1.99 22.02 -10.47
C GLY A 87 -1.70 20.57 -10.85
N VAL A 88 -1.02 20.31 -11.98
CA VAL A 88 -0.67 18.97 -12.42
C VAL A 88 0.56 18.46 -11.68
N ILE A 89 0.48 17.23 -11.20
CA ILE A 89 1.60 16.48 -10.62
C ILE A 89 1.79 15.18 -11.39
N ASP A 90 2.98 14.97 -11.94
CA ASP A 90 3.44 13.67 -12.44
C ASP A 90 4.37 13.06 -11.41
N ALA A 91 4.13 11.80 -11.02
CA ALA A 91 4.97 11.10 -10.04
C ALA A 91 5.18 9.63 -10.43
N LEU A 92 6.41 9.13 -10.26
CA LEU A 92 6.73 7.72 -10.44
C LEU A 92 6.14 6.87 -9.32
N ALA A 93 5.88 5.60 -9.61
CA ALA A 93 5.12 4.71 -8.74
C ALA A 93 5.76 4.49 -7.36
N GLY A 94 7.07 4.62 -7.23
CA GLY A 94 7.81 4.48 -5.97
C GLY A 94 7.87 5.74 -5.13
N GLU A 95 7.43 6.91 -5.65
CA GLU A 95 7.42 8.16 -4.87
C GLU A 95 6.58 7.99 -3.60
N PRO A 96 7.14 8.33 -2.41
CA PRO A 96 6.37 8.25 -1.16
C PRO A 96 5.20 9.23 -1.16
N ILE A 97 3.96 8.73 -1.13
CA ILE A 97 2.76 9.57 -1.17
C ILE A 97 2.69 10.60 -0.02
N PRO A 98 3.16 10.32 1.23
CA PRO A 98 3.23 11.33 2.28
C PRO A 98 4.18 12.50 1.96
N SER A 99 5.26 12.22 1.24
CA SER A 99 6.22 13.24 0.83
C SER A 99 5.65 14.11 -0.28
N LEU A 100 4.97 13.47 -1.25
CA LEU A 100 4.29 14.16 -2.34
C LEU A 100 3.20 15.11 -1.79
N ALA A 101 2.39 14.65 -0.82
CA ALA A 101 1.37 15.46 -0.15
C ALA A 101 1.96 16.73 0.50
N ARG A 102 3.10 16.60 1.21
CA ARG A 102 3.78 17.77 1.82
C ARG A 102 4.34 18.72 0.78
N ARG A 103 4.83 18.21 -0.36
CA ARG A 103 5.35 19.03 -1.46
C ARG A 103 4.23 19.78 -2.17
N ALA A 104 3.11 19.11 -2.44
CA ALA A 104 1.90 19.71 -3.01
C ALA A 104 1.39 20.86 -2.13
N ALA A 105 1.25 20.64 -0.81
CA ALA A 105 0.83 21.68 0.14
C ALA A 105 1.77 22.92 0.14
N ARG A 106 3.10 22.70 0.10
CA ARG A 106 4.07 23.79 0.00
C ARG A 106 4.02 24.53 -1.32
N ALA A 107 3.58 23.88 -2.39
CA ALA A 107 3.38 24.49 -3.70
C ALA A 107 2.02 25.21 -3.83
N GLY A 108 1.19 25.23 -2.78
CA GLY A 108 -0.13 25.84 -2.81
C GLY A 108 -1.18 25.04 -3.59
N LEU A 109 -0.98 23.72 -3.66
CA LEU A 109 -1.86 22.78 -4.35
C LEU A 109 -2.70 22.00 -3.34
N HIS A 110 -4.02 22.23 -3.35
CA HIS A 110 -5.00 21.56 -2.51
C HIS A 110 -5.46 20.22 -3.12
N GLY A 111 -5.67 19.19 -2.27
CA GLY A 111 -6.27 17.92 -2.66
C GLY A 111 -5.51 16.66 -2.25
N LEU A 112 -4.28 16.77 -1.67
CA LEU A 112 -3.50 15.62 -1.18
C LEU A 112 -3.21 15.67 0.33
N GLU A 113 -3.73 16.63 1.11
CA GLU A 113 -3.43 16.80 2.53
C GLU A 113 -3.79 15.56 3.35
N TRP A 114 -4.80 14.81 2.93
CA TRP A 114 -5.24 13.57 3.54
C TRP A 114 -4.18 12.46 3.49
N ALA A 115 -3.31 12.47 2.47
CA ALA A 115 -2.36 11.39 2.21
C ALA A 115 -1.11 11.42 3.10
N VAL A 116 -0.87 12.51 3.84
CA VAL A 116 0.37 12.74 4.62
C VAL A 116 0.69 11.66 5.63
N GLY A 117 -0.32 11.02 6.18
CA GLY A 117 -0.16 9.98 7.20
C GLY A 117 -0.22 8.55 6.66
N ILE A 118 -0.44 8.36 5.37
CA ILE A 118 -0.56 7.02 4.78
C ILE A 118 0.83 6.48 4.43
N PRO A 119 1.35 5.45 5.12
CA PRO A 119 2.61 4.86 4.71
C PRO A 119 2.40 4.14 3.37
N GLY A 120 3.05 4.60 2.31
CA GLY A 120 2.85 4.01 0.98
C GLY A 120 3.54 4.78 -0.12
N THR A 121 3.44 4.24 -1.32
CA THR A 121 3.93 4.84 -2.56
C THR A 121 2.78 5.29 -3.44
N VAL A 122 3.04 6.17 -4.39
CA VAL A 122 2.08 6.63 -5.40
C VAL A 122 1.43 5.46 -6.13
N GLY A 123 2.22 4.47 -6.60
CA GLY A 123 1.68 3.27 -7.25
C GLY A 123 0.77 2.45 -6.34
N GLY A 124 1.16 2.27 -5.07
CA GLY A 124 0.33 1.58 -4.09
C GLY A 124 -0.97 2.34 -3.78
N ALA A 125 -0.91 3.69 -3.71
CA ALA A 125 -2.09 4.52 -3.52
C ALA A 125 -3.07 4.41 -4.69
N ALA A 126 -2.57 4.41 -5.94
CA ALA A 126 -3.39 4.20 -7.14
C ALA A 126 -4.04 2.82 -7.15
N VAL A 127 -3.28 1.74 -6.87
CA VAL A 127 -3.80 0.37 -6.85
C VAL A 127 -4.90 0.19 -5.80
N MET A 128 -4.73 0.77 -4.61
CA MET A 128 -5.65 0.57 -3.48
C MET A 128 -6.79 1.59 -3.40
N ASN A 129 -6.85 2.58 -4.30
CA ASN A 129 -7.65 3.77 -4.07
C ASN A 129 -7.49 4.25 -2.62
N ALA A 130 -6.23 4.50 -2.23
CA ALA A 130 -5.91 4.84 -0.86
C ALA A 130 -6.66 6.11 -0.44
N GLY A 131 -7.13 6.14 0.80
CA GLY A 131 -7.86 7.29 1.31
C GLY A 131 -7.85 7.36 2.84
N ALA A 132 -7.93 8.58 3.34
CA ALA A 132 -8.01 8.91 4.76
C ALA A 132 -8.62 10.30 4.93
N GLN A 133 -9.12 10.62 6.12
CA GLN A 133 -9.59 11.97 6.48
C GLN A 133 -10.61 12.57 5.48
N GLY A 134 -11.44 11.74 4.89
CA GLY A 134 -12.47 12.16 3.94
C GLY A 134 -12.03 12.28 2.49
N GLY A 135 -10.73 12.16 2.17
CA GLY A 135 -10.22 12.19 0.80
C GLY A 135 -9.71 10.83 0.31
N CYS A 136 -9.59 10.65 -0.99
CA CYS A 136 -9.03 9.45 -1.61
C CYS A 136 -8.33 9.73 -2.94
N THR A 137 -7.58 8.74 -3.42
CA THR A 137 -6.78 8.85 -4.65
C THR A 137 -7.64 9.17 -5.88
N ALA A 138 -8.82 8.58 -6.01
CA ALA A 138 -9.72 8.77 -7.14
C ALA A 138 -10.15 10.23 -7.34
N GLU A 139 -10.18 11.05 -6.28
CA GLU A 139 -10.64 12.45 -6.35
C GLU A 139 -9.67 13.37 -7.07
N SER A 140 -8.39 13.02 -7.11
CA SER A 140 -7.36 13.85 -7.72
C SER A 140 -6.59 13.16 -8.85
N LEU A 141 -6.75 11.84 -9.03
CA LEU A 141 -6.03 11.10 -10.08
C LEU A 141 -6.62 11.39 -11.46
N ILE A 142 -5.78 11.75 -12.42
CA ILE A 142 -6.13 11.86 -13.85
C ILE A 142 -5.96 10.50 -14.53
N SER A 143 -4.76 9.92 -14.40
CA SER A 143 -4.38 8.70 -15.10
C SER A 143 -3.23 7.98 -14.41
N VAL A 144 -3.01 6.74 -14.81
CA VAL A 144 -1.82 5.94 -14.47
C VAL A 144 -1.19 5.38 -15.74
N ARG A 145 0.14 5.40 -15.79
CA ARG A 145 0.88 4.64 -16.78
C ARG A 145 1.16 3.24 -16.22
N VAL A 146 0.78 2.24 -16.97
CA VAL A 146 0.89 0.83 -16.55
C VAL A 146 1.56 -0.03 -17.62
N MET A 147 2.01 -1.22 -17.23
CA MET A 147 2.41 -2.28 -18.15
C MET A 147 1.90 -3.64 -17.66
N PRO A 148 1.64 -4.62 -18.55
CA PRO A 148 1.29 -5.97 -18.13
C PRO A 148 2.46 -6.66 -17.41
N LYS A 149 2.18 -7.43 -16.35
CA LYS A 149 3.19 -8.26 -15.67
C LYS A 149 3.77 -9.37 -16.56
N GLN A 150 3.06 -9.71 -17.62
CA GLN A 150 3.50 -10.66 -18.63
C GLN A 150 4.42 -10.04 -19.70
N GLY A 151 4.83 -8.78 -19.51
CA GLY A 151 5.60 -8.03 -20.49
C GLY A 151 4.73 -7.39 -21.57
N GLY A 152 5.35 -6.60 -22.44
CA GLY A 152 4.68 -5.86 -23.50
C GLY A 152 4.74 -4.34 -23.29
N PRO A 153 4.12 -3.57 -24.20
CA PRO A 153 4.19 -2.12 -24.16
C PRO A 153 3.45 -1.55 -22.97
N SER A 154 3.99 -0.46 -22.41
CA SER A 154 3.26 0.33 -21.43
C SER A 154 2.19 1.18 -22.10
N PHE A 155 1.09 1.43 -21.39
CA PHE A 155 -0.03 2.24 -21.85
C PHE A 155 -0.60 3.06 -20.69
N GLU A 156 -1.47 4.00 -21.01
CA GLU A 156 -2.13 4.85 -20.03
C GLU A 156 -3.57 4.37 -19.80
N LEU A 157 -4.01 4.41 -18.55
CA LEU A 157 -5.41 4.23 -18.15
C LEU A 157 -5.87 5.51 -17.44
N HIS A 158 -6.99 6.07 -17.89
CA HIS A 158 -7.63 7.21 -17.26
C HIS A 158 -8.40 6.80 -16.00
N CYS A 159 -8.66 7.77 -15.12
CA CYS A 159 -9.29 7.51 -13.82
C CYS A 159 -10.65 6.80 -13.94
N ASP A 160 -11.45 7.15 -14.94
CA ASP A 160 -12.76 6.55 -15.23
C ASP A 160 -12.68 5.08 -15.68
N GLU A 161 -11.55 4.65 -16.23
CA GLU A 161 -11.29 3.27 -16.61
C GLU A 161 -10.86 2.40 -15.44
N LEU A 162 -10.54 2.98 -14.27
CA LEU A 162 -9.97 2.26 -13.12
C LEU A 162 -11.02 1.62 -12.20
N ASN A 163 -12.31 1.83 -12.46
CA ASN A 163 -13.42 1.26 -11.68
C ASN A 163 -13.24 1.47 -10.16
N TYR A 164 -12.83 2.68 -9.75
CA TYR A 164 -12.56 2.98 -8.36
C TYR A 164 -13.79 2.83 -7.46
N ALA A 165 -13.60 2.11 -6.37
CA ALA A 165 -14.53 2.03 -5.27
C ALA A 165 -13.75 2.06 -3.94
N TYR A 166 -14.45 1.94 -2.81
CA TYR A 166 -13.80 1.90 -1.50
C TYR A 166 -12.76 0.79 -1.42
N ARG A 167 -11.47 1.14 -1.31
CA ARG A 167 -10.32 0.21 -1.26
C ARG A 167 -10.26 -0.75 -2.46
N HIS A 168 -10.72 -0.31 -3.61
CA HIS A 168 -10.76 -1.13 -4.82
C HIS A 168 -10.38 -0.33 -6.07
N SER A 169 -9.71 -1.01 -6.99
CA SER A 169 -9.53 -0.62 -8.39
C SER A 169 -9.30 -1.85 -9.25
N ARG A 170 -9.59 -1.76 -10.55
CA ARG A 170 -9.27 -2.84 -11.51
C ARG A 170 -7.77 -3.19 -11.55
N LEU A 171 -6.89 -2.27 -11.15
CA LEU A 171 -5.44 -2.52 -11.08
C LEU A 171 -5.08 -3.67 -10.11
N GLN A 172 -5.96 -4.03 -9.18
CA GLN A 172 -5.77 -5.18 -8.29
C GLN A 172 -6.01 -6.52 -8.99
N GLU A 173 -6.74 -6.54 -10.11
CA GLU A 173 -7.23 -7.72 -10.81
C GLU A 173 -6.49 -7.93 -12.14
N ASP A 174 -6.13 -6.87 -12.86
CA ASP A 174 -5.66 -6.89 -14.24
C ASP A 174 -4.18 -7.32 -14.43
N ASN A 175 -3.50 -7.79 -13.38
CA ASN A 175 -2.08 -8.17 -13.46
C ASN A 175 -1.18 -7.10 -14.10
N LEU A 176 -1.37 -5.84 -13.70
CA LEU A 176 -0.62 -4.68 -14.18
C LEU A 176 0.44 -4.22 -13.16
N VAL A 177 1.50 -3.61 -13.68
CA VAL A 177 2.51 -2.88 -12.92
C VAL A 177 2.27 -1.39 -13.15
N VAL A 178 2.00 -0.63 -12.10
CA VAL A 178 1.91 0.83 -12.18
C VAL A 178 3.34 1.40 -12.23
N LEU A 179 3.62 2.22 -13.26
CA LEU A 179 4.93 2.85 -13.48
C LEU A 179 4.94 4.30 -12.99
N SER A 180 3.84 5.03 -13.23
CA SER A 180 3.64 6.43 -12.78
C SER A 180 2.17 6.74 -12.63
N ALA A 181 1.87 7.84 -11.96
CA ALA A 181 0.53 8.41 -11.87
C ALA A 181 0.57 9.92 -12.10
N ARG A 182 -0.50 10.45 -12.68
CA ARG A 182 -0.75 11.87 -12.90
C ARG A 182 -1.94 12.33 -12.09
N PHE A 183 -1.77 13.42 -11.37
CA PHE A 183 -2.80 14.02 -10.52
C PHE A 183 -3.15 15.43 -11.00
N GLN A 184 -4.39 15.83 -10.78
CA GLN A 184 -4.87 17.21 -10.89
C GLN A 184 -5.25 17.69 -9.51
N LEU A 185 -4.57 18.71 -9.02
CA LEU A 185 -4.86 19.39 -7.78
C LEU A 185 -5.34 20.82 -8.03
N GLU A 186 -5.95 21.43 -7.03
CA GLU A 186 -6.45 22.80 -7.12
C GLU A 186 -5.33 23.80 -6.75
N PRO A 187 -4.87 24.65 -7.69
CA PRO A 187 -3.80 25.60 -7.43
C PRO A 187 -4.32 26.91 -6.80
N GLY A 188 -3.38 27.70 -6.28
CA GLY A 188 -3.67 29.06 -5.78
C GLY A 188 -4.06 29.17 -4.32
N HIS A 189 -3.96 28.08 -3.56
CA HIS A 189 -4.20 28.09 -2.11
C HIS A 189 -2.99 28.63 -1.31
N ASP A 190 -3.23 29.13 -0.10
CA ASP A 190 -2.14 29.53 0.81
C ASP A 190 -1.32 28.31 1.26
N PRO A 191 -0.02 28.23 0.93
CA PRO A 191 0.83 27.11 1.34
C PRO A 191 0.95 26.93 2.85
N LYS A 192 0.79 28.01 3.64
CA LYS A 192 0.82 27.94 5.11
C LYS A 192 -0.41 27.23 5.64
N GLU A 193 -1.57 27.55 5.08
CA GLU A 193 -2.84 26.93 5.48
C GLU A 193 -2.86 25.44 5.08
N LEU A 194 -2.49 25.08 3.85
CA LEU A 194 -2.39 23.68 3.42
C LEU A 194 -1.38 22.88 4.28
N SER A 195 -0.24 23.49 4.62
CA SER A 195 0.75 22.86 5.49
C SER A 195 0.20 22.66 6.91
N ARG A 196 -0.64 23.56 7.42
CA ARG A 196 -1.32 23.45 8.72
C ARG A 196 -2.28 22.26 8.69
N ILE A 197 -3.16 22.18 7.68
CA ILE A 197 -4.11 21.07 7.49
C ILE A 197 -3.36 19.73 7.39
N THR A 198 -2.31 19.68 6.58
CA THR A 198 -1.45 18.50 6.43
C THR A 198 -0.86 18.04 7.78
N LYS A 199 -0.41 18.99 8.60
CA LYS A 199 0.14 18.69 9.94
C LYS A 199 -0.96 18.18 10.88
N GLU A 200 -2.14 18.74 10.84
CA GLU A 200 -3.28 18.31 11.66
C GLU A 200 -3.72 16.89 11.29
N ASN A 201 -3.82 16.57 10.00
CA ASN A 201 -4.11 15.22 9.52
C ASN A 201 -3.07 14.19 10.01
N LEU A 202 -1.79 14.54 9.94
CA LEU A 202 -0.74 13.67 10.48
C LEU A 202 -0.86 13.51 11.99
N ASN A 203 -1.06 14.61 12.74
CA ASN A 203 -1.20 14.58 14.18
C ASN A 203 -2.38 13.72 14.63
N HIS A 204 -3.55 13.90 13.98
CA HIS A 204 -4.72 13.07 14.25
C HIS A 204 -4.39 11.58 14.09
N ARG A 205 -3.69 11.22 13.01
CA ARG A 205 -3.32 9.82 12.74
C ARG A 205 -2.35 9.27 13.79
N THR A 206 -1.32 10.04 14.15
CA THR A 206 -0.30 9.59 15.11
C THR A 206 -0.83 9.51 16.54
N THR A 207 -1.89 10.23 16.88
CA THR A 207 -2.55 10.20 18.20
C THR A 207 -3.64 9.15 18.33
N THR A 208 -4.20 8.67 17.20
CA THR A 208 -5.32 7.70 17.20
C THR A 208 -4.93 6.29 16.73
N GLN A 209 -3.75 6.12 16.14
CA GLN A 209 -3.29 4.85 15.57
C GLN A 209 -1.89 4.49 16.09
N PRO A 210 -1.52 3.20 16.18
CA PRO A 210 -0.23 2.73 16.69
C PRO A 210 0.92 3.00 15.71
N TYR A 211 1.15 4.28 15.37
CA TYR A 211 2.04 4.74 14.29
C TYR A 211 3.51 4.38 14.53
N GLN A 212 3.90 4.18 15.79
CA GLN A 212 5.29 3.85 16.17
C GLN A 212 5.57 2.34 16.18
N GLN A 213 4.52 1.52 16.10
CA GLN A 213 4.67 0.07 16.10
C GLN A 213 4.60 -0.46 14.66
N PRO A 214 5.42 -1.48 14.31
CA PRO A 214 5.33 -2.12 13.01
C PRO A 214 3.92 -2.69 12.77
N SER A 215 3.26 -2.21 11.72
CA SER A 215 1.89 -2.58 11.34
C SER A 215 1.62 -2.22 9.89
N CYS A 216 0.50 -2.67 9.32
CA CYS A 216 0.13 -2.36 7.93
C CYS A 216 -1.06 -1.37 7.82
N GLY A 217 -1.38 -0.64 8.87
CA GLY A 217 -2.62 0.14 8.90
C GLY A 217 -3.82 -0.71 9.34
N SER A 218 -5.02 -0.33 8.89
CA SER A 218 -6.23 -1.09 9.16
C SER A 218 -6.21 -2.45 8.48
N VAL A 219 -6.43 -3.51 9.24
CA VAL A 219 -6.38 -4.89 8.74
C VAL A 219 -7.64 -5.26 7.97
N PHE A 220 -8.80 -4.77 8.40
CA PHE A 220 -10.09 -5.09 7.80
C PHE A 220 -10.76 -3.86 7.21
N ARG A 221 -11.48 -4.06 6.09
CA ARG A 221 -12.41 -3.07 5.55
C ARG A 221 -13.55 -2.84 6.54
N ASN A 222 -14.08 -1.61 6.59
CA ASN A 222 -15.28 -1.36 7.37
C ASN A 222 -16.50 -1.99 6.69
N PRO A 223 -17.26 -2.86 7.38
CA PRO A 223 -18.53 -3.36 6.88
C PRO A 223 -19.61 -2.28 7.12
N GLU A 224 -19.99 -1.56 6.07
CA GLU A 224 -20.97 -0.48 6.20
C GLU A 224 -22.32 -0.99 6.73
N PRO A 225 -22.98 -0.22 7.62
CA PRO A 225 -22.59 1.08 8.19
C PRO A 225 -21.62 0.99 9.38
N GLN A 226 -21.21 -0.21 9.78
CA GLN A 226 -20.41 -0.46 10.98
C GLN A 226 -18.90 -0.23 10.73
N LYS A 227 -18.16 -0.01 11.82
CA LYS A 227 -16.70 0.10 11.78
C LYS A 227 -16.05 -1.18 12.31
N ALA A 228 -15.16 -1.79 11.55
CA ALA A 228 -14.46 -3.02 11.94
C ALA A 228 -13.76 -2.87 13.30
N GLY A 229 -13.08 -1.74 13.54
CA GLY A 229 -12.44 -1.48 14.82
C GLY A 229 -13.39 -1.50 16.01
N GLN A 230 -14.61 -0.95 15.86
CA GLN A 230 -15.62 -0.96 16.92
C GLN A 230 -16.14 -2.37 17.20
N LEU A 231 -16.37 -3.18 16.16
CA LEU A 231 -16.79 -4.57 16.31
C LEU A 231 -15.75 -5.40 17.07
N ILE A 232 -14.48 -5.26 16.70
CA ILE A 232 -13.36 -5.97 17.32
C ILE A 232 -13.18 -5.52 18.79
N GLU A 233 -13.32 -4.23 19.07
CA GLU A 233 -13.22 -3.68 20.44
C GLU A 233 -14.36 -4.15 21.33
N ASN A 234 -15.61 -4.16 20.84
CA ASN A 234 -16.78 -4.64 21.57
C ASN A 234 -16.67 -6.13 21.96
N LEU A 235 -15.94 -6.92 21.18
CA LEU A 235 -15.63 -8.34 21.50
C LEU A 235 -14.48 -8.50 22.50
N GLY A 236 -13.90 -7.41 23.01
CA GLY A 236 -12.81 -7.43 23.97
C GLY A 236 -11.48 -7.96 23.41
N LEU A 237 -11.25 -7.87 22.07
CA LEU A 237 -10.09 -8.48 21.42
C LEU A 237 -8.84 -7.61 21.46
N LYS A 238 -8.90 -6.35 21.93
CA LYS A 238 -7.70 -5.51 22.15
C LYS A 238 -6.72 -6.24 23.08
N GLY A 239 -5.43 -6.23 22.72
CA GLY A 239 -4.36 -6.88 23.49
C GLY A 239 -4.29 -8.41 23.31
N THR A 240 -5.16 -9.02 22.49
CA THR A 240 -5.06 -10.45 22.16
C THR A 240 -3.78 -10.71 21.38
N ARG A 241 -3.02 -11.75 21.79
CA ARG A 241 -1.71 -12.10 21.22
C ARG A 241 -1.66 -13.49 20.66
N ILE A 242 -0.92 -13.66 19.58
CA ILE A 242 -0.45 -14.94 19.05
C ILE A 242 1.03 -14.74 18.68
N GLY A 243 1.93 -15.51 19.27
CA GLY A 243 3.36 -15.30 19.10
C GLY A 243 3.78 -13.84 19.39
N GLY A 244 4.50 -13.24 18.47
CA GLY A 244 4.92 -11.84 18.55
C GLY A 244 3.93 -10.82 17.97
N ALA A 245 2.73 -11.23 17.58
CA ALA A 245 1.68 -10.36 17.05
C ALA A 245 0.60 -10.03 18.09
N GLU A 246 0.08 -8.81 18.09
CA GLU A 246 -0.95 -8.34 19.03
C GLU A 246 -2.01 -7.51 18.31
N VAL A 247 -3.29 -7.72 18.65
CA VAL A 247 -4.36 -6.75 18.32
C VAL A 247 -4.11 -5.50 19.14
N SER A 248 -3.85 -4.38 18.47
CA SER A 248 -3.41 -3.15 19.13
C SER A 248 -4.38 -2.69 20.22
N THR A 249 -3.84 -2.35 21.38
CA THR A 249 -4.60 -1.75 22.49
C THR A 249 -5.05 -0.32 22.18
N MET A 250 -4.37 0.37 21.24
CA MET A 250 -4.71 1.71 20.83
C MET A 250 -5.88 1.74 19.83
N HIS A 251 -5.83 0.88 18.79
CA HIS A 251 -6.85 0.82 17.74
C HIS A 251 -7.12 -0.63 17.33
N ALA A 252 -8.30 -1.14 17.62
CA ALA A 252 -8.61 -2.58 17.49
C ALA A 252 -8.56 -3.12 16.05
N ASN A 253 -8.67 -2.27 15.01
CA ASN A 253 -8.50 -2.71 13.60
C ASN A 253 -7.03 -2.71 13.15
N PHE A 254 -6.08 -2.71 14.11
CA PHE A 254 -4.64 -2.83 13.85
C PHE A 254 -4.10 -4.06 14.53
N ILE A 255 -3.27 -4.81 13.81
CA ILE A 255 -2.40 -5.84 14.38
C ILE A 255 -0.98 -5.30 14.32
N VAL A 256 -0.29 -5.32 15.45
CA VAL A 256 1.08 -4.82 15.59
C VAL A 256 2.05 -5.95 15.85
N ASN A 257 3.26 -5.82 15.33
CA ASN A 257 4.38 -6.66 15.72
C ASN A 257 5.01 -6.07 16.98
N ILE A 258 4.94 -6.80 18.09
CA ILE A 258 5.46 -6.38 19.41
C ILE A 258 6.88 -6.91 19.67
N GLY A 259 7.50 -7.57 18.69
CA GLY A 259 8.79 -8.22 18.70
C GLY A 259 8.66 -9.69 18.27
N ASP A 260 9.56 -10.12 17.41
CA ASP A 260 9.68 -11.50 16.91
C ASP A 260 8.40 -12.11 16.29
N ALA A 261 7.45 -11.29 15.82
CA ALA A 261 6.27 -11.79 15.12
C ALA A 261 6.65 -12.48 13.80
N GLN A 262 5.99 -13.57 13.51
CA GLN A 262 5.99 -14.23 12.21
C GLN A 262 4.73 -13.85 11.42
N ALA A 263 4.78 -13.99 10.09
CA ALA A 263 3.61 -13.73 9.26
C ALA A 263 2.44 -14.68 9.60
N ASN A 264 2.75 -15.90 10.01
CA ASN A 264 1.78 -16.88 10.48
C ASN A 264 1.08 -16.43 11.78
N ASP A 265 1.76 -15.74 12.70
CA ASP A 265 1.14 -15.20 13.92
C ASP A 265 0.08 -14.15 13.57
N ILE A 266 0.45 -13.22 12.66
CA ILE A 266 -0.44 -12.16 12.17
C ILE A 266 -1.64 -12.78 11.44
N ASN A 267 -1.40 -13.77 10.56
CA ASN A 267 -2.47 -14.44 9.83
C ASN A 267 -3.42 -15.19 10.77
N ALA A 268 -2.89 -15.83 11.80
CA ALA A 268 -3.71 -16.50 12.83
C ALA A 268 -4.57 -15.51 13.62
N LEU A 269 -4.05 -14.31 13.95
CA LEU A 269 -4.86 -13.25 14.57
C LEU A 269 -5.93 -12.72 13.63
N ILE A 270 -5.64 -12.58 12.33
CA ILE A 270 -6.64 -12.19 11.31
C ILE A 270 -7.79 -13.21 11.31
N GLN A 271 -7.48 -14.51 11.29
CA GLN A 271 -8.48 -15.58 11.30
C GLN A 271 -9.28 -15.57 12.60
N LEU A 272 -8.62 -15.47 13.76
CA LEU A 272 -9.28 -15.41 15.06
C LEU A 272 -10.28 -14.24 15.13
N VAL A 273 -9.90 -13.05 14.67
CA VAL A 273 -10.79 -11.89 14.64
C VAL A 273 -11.98 -12.15 13.71
N GLN A 274 -11.73 -12.71 12.51
CA GLN A 274 -12.80 -13.07 11.58
C GLN A 274 -13.80 -14.04 12.21
N ASP A 275 -13.32 -15.13 12.81
CA ASP A 275 -14.16 -16.17 13.41
C ASP A 275 -14.98 -15.64 14.60
N ARG A 276 -14.38 -14.78 15.43
CA ARG A 276 -15.08 -14.16 16.56
C ARG A 276 -16.17 -13.16 16.11
N VAL A 277 -15.89 -12.34 15.09
CA VAL A 277 -16.90 -11.40 14.54
C VAL A 277 -18.01 -12.18 13.84
N GLU A 278 -17.67 -13.20 13.06
CA GLU A 278 -18.66 -14.04 12.37
C GLU A 278 -19.57 -14.78 13.35
N SER A 279 -19.01 -15.33 14.41
CA SER A 279 -19.79 -16.03 15.47
C SER A 279 -20.78 -15.11 16.19
N GLU A 280 -20.41 -13.85 16.44
CA GLU A 280 -21.24 -12.90 17.18
C GLU A 280 -22.24 -12.15 16.29
N HIS A 281 -21.81 -11.78 15.06
CA HIS A 281 -22.56 -10.88 14.20
C HIS A 281 -23.12 -11.53 12.94
N GLY A 282 -22.78 -12.79 12.63
CA GLY A 282 -23.30 -13.55 11.48
C GLY A 282 -22.70 -13.15 10.14
N PHE A 283 -21.62 -12.35 10.10
CA PHE A 283 -20.90 -12.01 8.88
C PHE A 283 -19.39 -11.97 9.11
N ARG A 284 -18.61 -12.29 8.08
CA ARG A 284 -17.16 -12.34 8.13
C ARG A 284 -16.53 -11.04 7.69
N LEU A 285 -15.59 -10.49 8.47
CA LEU A 285 -14.82 -9.31 8.08
C LEU A 285 -13.91 -9.62 6.88
N HIS A 286 -13.84 -8.69 5.92
CA HIS A 286 -12.95 -8.80 4.79
C HIS A 286 -11.60 -8.13 5.06
N PRO A 287 -10.46 -8.86 5.01
CA PRO A 287 -9.16 -8.24 5.12
C PRO A 287 -8.91 -7.24 4.00
N GLU A 288 -8.42 -6.05 4.35
CA GLU A 288 -7.90 -5.08 3.39
C GLU A 288 -6.49 -5.47 2.93
N VAL A 289 -5.74 -6.09 3.84
CA VAL A 289 -4.36 -6.53 3.62
C VAL A 289 -4.28 -7.63 2.56
N LYS A 290 -3.30 -7.52 1.67
CA LYS A 290 -3.00 -8.52 0.64
C LYS A 290 -2.04 -9.56 1.21
N ARG A 291 -2.45 -10.82 1.20
CA ARG A 291 -1.64 -11.96 1.65
C ARG A 291 -0.91 -12.57 0.46
N LEU A 292 0.41 -12.64 0.51
CA LEU A 292 1.27 -13.21 -0.52
C LEU A 292 1.98 -14.45 0.01
N GLY A 293 2.02 -15.53 -0.78
CA GLY A 293 2.63 -16.80 -0.40
C GLY A 293 1.76 -17.68 0.49
N PHE A 294 0.59 -17.23 0.91
CA PHE A 294 -0.38 -18.06 1.64
C PHE A 294 -1.22 -18.87 0.65
N ALA A 295 -1.62 -20.09 1.06
CA ALA A 295 -2.59 -20.86 0.30
C ALA A 295 -3.89 -20.08 0.15
N ALA A 296 -4.51 -20.18 -1.02
CA ALA A 296 -5.84 -19.59 -1.23
C ALA A 296 -6.79 -20.19 -0.18
N THR A 297 -7.38 -19.36 0.66
CA THR A 297 -8.49 -19.81 1.52
C THR A 297 -9.66 -20.13 0.62
N ALA A 298 -10.10 -21.40 0.66
CA ALA A 298 -11.26 -21.88 -0.09
C ALA A 298 -12.53 -21.08 0.26
#